data_81a7250dba873ac44a1b364b8c2f6201
#
_entry.id   81a7250dba873ac44a1b364b8c2f6201
#
_cell.length_a   1.000
_cell.length_b   1.000
_cell.length_c   1.000
_cell.angle_alpha   90.00
_cell.angle_beta   90.00
_cell.angle_gamma   90.00
#
_symmetry.space_group_name_H-M   'P 1'
#
loop_
_entity.id
_entity.type
_entity.pdbx_description
1 polymer ?
#
loop_
_entity_poly.entity_id
_entity_poly.type
_entity_poly.pdbx_seq_one_letter_code
_entity_poly.pdbx_strand_id
1 'polypeptide(L)'
;MRRETGDGRQRIRNISELAKLAGVSAGTVSRALAGKELVNTHTRERIQALAREHGFRPNQMASRLRTGQTGVIGVVIPPGRDHHKRVADPFFQTMVCNLADALGERGYDLMLSRVIATDPDEWLDRIVDSGMVDGVLLIGQSDQDATIERVAETYRPLVAWGFHRTGQRHCAVGTDSLAGG
;
A
#
# COMPACT_ATOMS: atom_id res chain seq x y z
N MET A 1 11.62 23.91 -28.01
CA MET A 1 11.24 23.07 -29.14
C MET A 1 10.13 22.12 -28.66
N ARG A 2 8.87 22.54 -28.82
CA ARG A 2 7.69 21.77 -28.41
C ARG A 2 7.44 20.71 -29.48
N ARG A 3 7.46 19.44 -29.10
CA ARG A 3 7.00 18.35 -29.96
C ARG A 3 5.48 18.32 -29.90
N GLU A 4 4.85 18.89 -30.91
CA GLU A 4 3.47 18.62 -31.26
C GLU A 4 3.42 17.20 -31.85
N THR A 5 2.94 16.26 -31.08
CA THR A 5 2.47 14.96 -31.58
C THR A 5 1.01 15.12 -31.90
N GLY A 6 0.73 15.28 -33.20
CA GLY A 6 -0.61 15.36 -33.76
C GLY A 6 -1.33 14.02 -33.66
N ASP A 7 -2.26 13.95 -32.73
CA ASP A 7 -3.50 13.19 -32.86
C ASP A 7 -4.59 14.06 -32.22
N GLY A 8 -5.53 14.55 -33.03
CA GLY A 8 -6.60 15.49 -32.65
C GLY A 8 -7.62 14.89 -31.65
N ARG A 9 -7.27 13.86 -30.94
CA ARG A 9 -8.11 13.26 -29.90
C ARG A 9 -7.98 14.07 -28.62
N GLN A 10 -9.08 14.63 -28.16
CA GLN A 10 -9.16 15.38 -26.92
C GLN A 10 -8.77 14.46 -25.76
N ARG A 11 -7.61 14.72 -25.15
CA ARG A 11 -7.10 13.95 -24.01
C ARG A 11 -7.99 14.20 -22.80
N ILE A 12 -8.67 13.16 -22.31
CA ILE A 12 -9.53 13.22 -21.14
C ILE A 12 -8.64 13.31 -19.87
N ARG A 13 -8.91 14.32 -19.04
CA ARG A 13 -8.10 14.65 -17.86
C ARG A 13 -8.71 14.15 -16.55
N ASN A 14 -10.03 14.00 -16.52
CA ASN A 14 -10.73 13.63 -15.28
C ASN A 14 -11.93 12.73 -15.57
N ILE A 15 -12.43 12.13 -14.48
CA ILE A 15 -13.55 11.17 -14.55
C ILE A 15 -14.86 11.84 -15.05
N SER A 16 -15.03 13.14 -14.81
CA SER A 16 -16.23 13.88 -15.22
C SER A 16 -16.27 14.08 -16.73
N GLU A 17 -15.13 14.31 -17.38
CA GLU A 17 -15.01 14.38 -18.84
C GLU A 17 -15.31 13.03 -19.49
N LEU A 18 -14.78 11.92 -18.93
CA LEU A 18 -15.07 10.57 -19.39
C LEU A 18 -16.56 10.21 -19.20
N ALA A 19 -17.16 10.66 -18.10
CA ALA A 19 -18.58 10.46 -17.84
C ALA A 19 -19.47 11.18 -18.86
N LYS A 20 -19.12 12.41 -19.19
CA LYS A 20 -19.83 13.18 -20.27
C LYS A 20 -19.72 12.46 -21.61
N LEU A 21 -18.53 12.00 -21.98
CA LEU A 21 -18.30 11.28 -23.24
C LEU A 21 -19.08 9.95 -23.29
N ALA A 22 -19.09 9.22 -22.15
CA ALA A 22 -19.79 7.95 -22.01
C ALA A 22 -21.32 8.11 -21.81
N GLY A 23 -21.84 9.32 -21.59
CA GLY A 23 -23.27 9.56 -21.35
C GLY A 23 -23.78 8.93 -20.04
N VAL A 24 -22.93 8.86 -19.01
CA VAL A 24 -23.27 8.25 -17.71
C VAL A 24 -22.77 9.14 -16.56
N SER A 25 -23.16 8.81 -15.32
CA SER A 25 -22.66 9.55 -14.16
C SER A 25 -21.18 9.25 -13.87
N ALA A 26 -20.47 10.18 -13.23
CA ALA A 26 -19.11 9.97 -12.77
C ALA A 26 -18.98 8.76 -11.81
N GLY A 27 -20.01 8.53 -11.00
CA GLY A 27 -20.09 7.36 -10.13
C GLY A 27 -20.18 6.04 -10.91
N THR A 28 -20.90 6.02 -12.04
CA THR A 28 -20.98 4.85 -12.95
C THR A 28 -19.63 4.59 -13.60
N VAL A 29 -18.94 5.63 -14.08
CA VAL A 29 -17.58 5.52 -14.63
C VAL A 29 -16.60 4.97 -13.58
N SER A 30 -16.64 5.51 -12.37
CA SER A 30 -15.78 5.06 -11.26
C SER A 30 -15.98 3.56 -10.97
N ARG A 31 -17.22 3.10 -10.87
CA ARG A 31 -17.55 1.68 -10.64
C ARG A 31 -17.15 0.78 -11.79
N ALA A 32 -17.36 1.24 -13.04
CA ALA A 32 -16.98 0.49 -14.24
C ALA A 32 -15.47 0.30 -14.36
N LEU A 33 -14.68 1.33 -14.06
CA LEU A 33 -13.22 1.27 -14.08
C LEU A 33 -12.65 0.45 -12.91
N ALA A 34 -13.36 0.42 -11.77
CA ALA A 34 -13.00 -0.41 -10.61
C ALA A 34 -13.45 -1.88 -10.75
N GLY A 35 -14.05 -2.27 -11.88
CA GLY A 35 -14.48 -3.66 -12.12
C GLY A 35 -15.66 -4.13 -11.26
N LYS A 36 -16.36 -3.23 -10.55
CA LYS A 36 -17.47 -3.62 -9.65
C LYS A 36 -18.68 -4.14 -10.44
N GLU A 37 -19.30 -5.21 -9.96
CA GLU A 37 -20.43 -5.90 -10.58
C GLU A 37 -21.72 -5.07 -10.69
N LEU A 38 -21.82 -3.97 -9.96
CA LEU A 38 -22.95 -3.02 -9.95
C LEU A 38 -23.15 -2.27 -11.28
N VAL A 39 -22.29 -2.48 -12.27
CA VAL A 39 -22.41 -1.88 -13.61
C VAL A 39 -22.58 -3.00 -14.62
N ASN A 40 -23.63 -2.86 -15.46
CA ASN A 40 -23.89 -3.80 -16.55
C ASN A 40 -22.64 -4.01 -17.42
N THR A 41 -22.36 -5.27 -17.78
CA THR A 41 -21.14 -5.67 -18.49
C THR A 41 -20.90 -4.85 -19.77
N HIS A 42 -21.92 -4.67 -20.61
CA HIS A 42 -21.82 -3.87 -21.83
C HIS A 42 -21.44 -2.41 -21.55
N THR A 43 -22.03 -1.80 -20.53
CA THR A 43 -21.70 -0.42 -20.12
C THR A 43 -20.27 -0.34 -19.58
N ARG A 44 -19.84 -1.35 -18.82
CA ARG A 44 -18.48 -1.42 -18.28
C ARG A 44 -17.43 -1.51 -19.39
N GLU A 45 -17.63 -2.43 -20.34
CA GLU A 45 -16.74 -2.62 -21.50
C GLU A 45 -16.63 -1.37 -22.34
N ARG A 46 -17.75 -0.69 -22.61
CA ARG A 46 -17.80 0.56 -23.36
C ARG A 46 -16.99 1.66 -22.65
N ILE A 47 -17.16 1.81 -21.33
CA ILE A 47 -16.43 2.81 -20.56
C ILE A 47 -14.94 2.50 -20.55
N GLN A 48 -14.56 1.23 -20.38
CA GLN A 48 -13.16 0.80 -20.39
C GLN A 48 -12.52 1.00 -21.79
N ALA A 49 -13.27 0.78 -22.87
CA ALA A 49 -12.81 1.03 -24.22
C ALA A 49 -12.55 2.53 -24.46
N LEU A 50 -13.49 3.40 -24.07
CA LEU A 50 -13.33 4.85 -24.15
C LEU A 50 -12.14 5.35 -23.32
N ALA A 51 -11.95 4.81 -22.11
CA ALA A 51 -10.81 5.15 -21.28
C ALA A 51 -9.48 4.80 -21.96
N ARG A 52 -9.37 3.61 -22.56
CA ARG A 52 -8.18 3.19 -23.31
C ARG A 52 -7.96 4.07 -24.55
N GLU A 53 -9.01 4.31 -25.32
CA GLU A 53 -8.95 5.12 -26.57
C GLU A 53 -8.43 6.54 -26.31
N HIS A 54 -8.90 7.17 -25.23
CA HIS A 54 -8.52 8.54 -24.86
C HIS A 54 -7.33 8.61 -23.90
N GLY A 55 -6.65 7.49 -23.62
CA GLY A 55 -5.50 7.43 -22.72
C GLY A 55 -5.83 7.86 -21.29
N PHE A 56 -7.11 7.74 -20.88
CA PHE A 56 -7.54 8.07 -19.53
C PHE A 56 -7.08 7.00 -18.55
N ARG A 57 -6.36 7.42 -17.52
CA ARG A 57 -6.03 6.58 -16.37
C ARG A 57 -6.68 7.17 -15.13
N PRO A 58 -7.42 6.35 -14.35
CA PRO A 58 -7.97 6.79 -13.08
C PRO A 58 -6.87 7.38 -12.20
N ASN A 59 -7.11 8.56 -11.64
CA ASN A 59 -6.19 9.11 -10.65
C ASN A 59 -6.34 8.31 -9.34
N GLN A 60 -5.37 7.48 -9.04
CA GLN A 60 -5.36 6.65 -7.83
C GLN A 60 -5.40 7.52 -6.57
N MET A 61 -4.72 8.68 -6.54
CA MET A 61 -4.79 9.62 -5.43
C MET A 61 -6.21 10.10 -5.14
N ALA A 62 -6.97 10.45 -6.18
CA ALA A 62 -8.37 10.85 -6.03
C ALA A 62 -9.27 9.67 -5.56
N SER A 63 -8.94 8.44 -5.96
CA SER A 63 -9.63 7.24 -5.48
C SER A 63 -9.30 6.97 -4.01
N ARG A 64 -8.05 7.09 -3.62
CA ARG A 64 -7.55 6.94 -2.24
C ARG A 64 -8.23 7.94 -1.30
N LEU A 65 -8.27 9.22 -1.67
CA LEU A 65 -8.98 10.26 -0.90
C LEU A 65 -10.46 9.94 -0.67
N ARG A 66 -11.11 9.28 -1.63
CA ARG A 66 -12.54 8.93 -1.54
C ARG A 66 -12.80 7.66 -0.73
N THR A 67 -11.90 6.68 -0.79
CA THR A 67 -12.06 5.37 -0.13
C THR A 67 -11.38 5.32 1.23
N GLY A 68 -10.48 6.24 1.52
CA GLY A 68 -9.62 6.19 2.70
C GLY A 68 -8.62 5.01 2.69
N GLN A 69 -8.47 4.34 1.54
CA GLN A 69 -7.58 3.18 1.39
C GLN A 69 -6.56 3.42 0.29
N THR A 70 -5.32 3.04 0.55
CA THR A 70 -4.21 3.17 -0.41
C THR A 70 -4.02 1.91 -1.24
N GLY A 71 -4.43 0.75 -0.74
CA GLY A 71 -4.13 -0.56 -1.32
C GLY A 71 -2.65 -0.94 -1.14
N VAL A 72 -1.95 -0.33 -0.19
CA VAL A 72 -0.51 -0.54 0.03
C VAL A 72 -0.26 -1.00 1.46
N ILE A 73 0.53 -2.04 1.64
CA ILE A 73 1.05 -2.47 2.94
C ILE A 73 2.54 -2.11 3.02
N GLY A 74 2.90 -1.38 4.08
CA GLY A 74 4.29 -1.06 4.38
C GLY A 74 4.99 -2.26 5.02
N VAL A 75 6.04 -2.76 4.39
CA VAL A 75 6.96 -3.74 5.01
C VAL A 75 8.18 -2.97 5.48
N VAL A 76 8.40 -2.97 6.78
CA VAL A 76 9.40 -2.12 7.42
C VAL A 76 10.39 -2.95 8.21
N ILE A 77 11.66 -2.68 8.00
CA ILE A 77 12.74 -3.22 8.81
C ILE A 77 13.10 -2.17 9.85
N PRO A 78 12.81 -2.40 11.14
CA PRO A 78 13.11 -1.44 12.20
C PRO A 78 14.61 -1.12 12.28
N PRO A 79 15.00 0.10 12.71
CA PRO A 79 16.39 0.41 12.96
C PRO A 79 16.94 -0.50 14.07
N GLY A 80 18.20 -0.87 13.98
CA GLY A 80 18.86 -1.73 14.96
C GLY A 80 20.38 -1.59 14.85
N ARG A 81 21.12 -2.14 15.81
CA ARG A 81 22.58 -1.97 15.90
C ARG A 81 23.37 -2.52 14.70
N ASP A 82 22.80 -3.41 13.90
CA ASP A 82 23.51 -4.11 12.80
C ASP A 82 22.82 -3.85 11.44
N HIS A 83 22.76 -2.58 11.04
CA HIS A 83 21.99 -2.11 9.87
C HIS A 83 22.42 -2.70 8.51
N HIS A 84 23.69 -3.08 8.36
CA HIS A 84 24.23 -3.51 7.07
C HIS A 84 23.96 -4.99 6.76
N LYS A 85 23.85 -5.84 7.77
CA LYS A 85 23.70 -7.29 7.57
C LYS A 85 22.28 -7.71 7.21
N ARG A 86 21.26 -6.99 7.69
CA ARG A 86 19.86 -7.44 7.59
C ARG A 86 19.28 -7.40 6.17
N VAL A 87 19.59 -6.37 5.38
CA VAL A 87 19.04 -6.25 4.00
C VAL A 87 19.69 -7.25 3.04
N ALA A 88 20.94 -7.62 3.29
CA ALA A 88 21.67 -8.60 2.51
C ALA A 88 21.43 -10.06 2.97
N ASP A 89 20.75 -10.28 4.10
CA ASP A 89 20.45 -11.59 4.62
C ASP A 89 19.44 -12.32 3.71
N PRO A 90 19.75 -13.51 3.19
CA PRO A 90 18.86 -14.28 2.32
C PRO A 90 17.50 -14.57 2.94
N PHE A 91 17.43 -14.70 4.28
CA PHE A 91 16.17 -14.88 4.99
C PHE A 91 15.23 -13.69 4.80
N PHE A 92 15.73 -12.46 4.98
CA PHE A 92 14.91 -11.25 4.78
C PHE A 92 14.47 -11.11 3.32
N GLN A 93 15.36 -11.39 2.37
CA GLN A 93 15.03 -11.35 0.95
C GLN A 93 13.91 -12.33 0.62
N THR A 94 14.02 -13.58 1.09
CA THR A 94 13.00 -14.60 0.89
C THR A 94 11.68 -14.20 1.54
N MET A 95 11.72 -13.67 2.75
CA MET A 95 10.51 -13.22 3.45
C MET A 95 9.81 -12.08 2.69
N VAL A 96 10.55 -11.07 2.23
CA VAL A 96 9.99 -9.94 1.48
C VAL A 96 9.38 -10.42 0.16
N CYS A 97 10.02 -11.34 -0.56
CA CYS A 97 9.46 -11.92 -1.78
C CYS A 97 8.14 -12.67 -1.51
N ASN A 98 8.10 -13.54 -0.51
CA ASN A 98 6.88 -14.26 -0.16
C ASN A 98 5.77 -13.33 0.34
N LEU A 99 6.11 -12.26 1.07
CA LEU A 99 5.14 -11.24 1.46
C LEU A 99 4.58 -10.49 0.25
N ALA A 100 5.42 -10.17 -0.74
CA ALA A 100 4.99 -9.50 -1.96
C ALA A 100 3.99 -10.36 -2.75
N ASP A 101 4.27 -11.66 -2.91
CA ASP A 101 3.38 -12.60 -3.57
C ASP A 101 2.04 -12.72 -2.80
N ALA A 102 2.09 -12.95 -1.49
CA ALA A 102 0.91 -13.10 -0.66
C ALA A 102 0.04 -11.84 -0.58
N LEU A 103 0.63 -10.66 -0.59
CA LEU A 103 -0.08 -9.38 -0.64
C LEU A 103 -0.68 -9.14 -2.04
N GLY A 104 0.09 -9.42 -3.10
CA GLY A 104 -0.37 -9.31 -4.48
C GLY A 104 -1.60 -10.17 -4.78
N GLU A 105 -1.64 -11.42 -4.29
CA GLU A 105 -2.82 -12.30 -4.38
C GLU A 105 -4.07 -11.70 -3.72
N ARG A 106 -3.88 -10.83 -2.72
CA ARG A 106 -4.96 -10.14 -1.99
C ARG A 106 -5.26 -8.74 -2.52
N GLY A 107 -4.60 -8.34 -3.60
CA GLY A 107 -4.80 -7.04 -4.25
C GLY A 107 -4.13 -5.86 -3.54
N TYR A 108 -3.11 -6.13 -2.71
CA TYR A 108 -2.28 -5.10 -2.09
C TYR A 108 -0.92 -4.99 -2.77
N ASP A 109 -0.45 -3.76 -2.91
CA ASP A 109 0.93 -3.47 -3.26
C ASP A 109 1.81 -3.52 -1.99
N LEU A 110 3.09 -3.89 -2.15
CA LEU A 110 4.07 -3.87 -1.06
C LEU A 110 4.97 -2.64 -1.20
N MET A 111 5.07 -1.85 -0.13
CA MET A 111 6.04 -0.78 -0.01
C MET A 111 7.13 -1.18 0.98
N LEU A 112 8.34 -1.45 0.49
CA LEU A 112 9.48 -1.73 1.37
C LEU A 112 10.10 -0.41 1.84
N SER A 113 10.14 -0.22 3.15
CA SER A 113 10.78 0.94 3.79
C SER A 113 11.95 0.50 4.65
N ARG A 114 13.10 1.10 4.38
CA ARG A 114 14.26 1.02 5.26
C ARG A 114 14.35 2.30 6.06
N VAL A 115 14.32 2.17 7.36
CA VAL A 115 14.48 3.31 8.25
C VAL A 115 15.96 3.60 8.46
N ILE A 116 16.39 4.78 8.04
CA ILE A 116 17.67 5.37 8.44
C ILE A 116 17.30 6.35 9.54
N ALA A 117 17.51 5.96 10.79
CA ALA A 117 17.09 6.73 11.94
C ALA A 117 17.92 8.02 12.05
N THR A 118 17.32 9.14 11.70
CA THR A 118 17.73 10.47 12.17
C THR A 118 17.10 10.78 13.51
N ASP A 119 15.96 10.16 13.81
CA ASP A 119 15.27 10.19 15.08
C ASP A 119 14.79 8.76 15.43
N PRO A 120 15.36 8.14 16.46
CA PRO A 120 15.02 6.76 16.84
C PRO A 120 13.61 6.62 17.40
N ASP A 121 12.97 7.69 17.85
CA ASP A 121 11.67 7.62 18.51
C ASP A 121 10.47 7.86 17.57
N GLU A 122 10.66 8.58 16.45
CA GLU A 122 9.57 8.97 15.54
C GLU A 122 9.57 8.24 14.19
N TRP A 123 10.45 7.28 13.99
CA TRP A 123 10.58 6.61 12.69
C TRP A 123 9.30 5.89 12.24
N LEU A 124 8.55 5.30 13.18
CA LEU A 124 7.35 4.56 12.86
C LEU A 124 6.16 5.50 12.62
N ASP A 125 6.06 6.59 13.38
CA ASP A 125 5.04 7.63 13.21
C ASP A 125 5.07 8.20 11.80
N ARG A 126 6.26 8.52 11.28
CA ARG A 126 6.43 9.03 9.92
C ARG A 126 5.87 8.10 8.84
N ILE A 127 5.87 6.80 9.08
CA ILE A 127 5.33 5.81 8.15
C ILE A 127 3.81 5.71 8.29
N VAL A 128 3.30 5.57 9.51
CA VAL A 128 1.87 5.39 9.76
C VAL A 128 1.07 6.65 9.48
N ASP A 129 1.63 7.84 9.75
CA ASP A 129 0.99 9.14 9.51
C ASP A 129 1.17 9.64 8.07
N SER A 130 1.97 8.95 7.26
CA SER A 130 2.21 9.36 5.86
C SER A 130 0.95 9.32 4.98
N GLY A 131 -0.08 8.56 5.37
CA GLY A 131 -1.24 8.27 4.54
C GLY A 131 -0.90 7.46 3.28
N MET A 132 0.29 6.84 3.21
CA MET A 132 0.76 6.06 2.06
C MET A 132 0.46 4.57 2.20
N VAL A 133 0.16 4.09 3.38
CA VAL A 133 -0.04 2.67 3.69
C VAL A 133 -1.34 2.45 4.47
N ASP A 134 -1.99 1.31 4.23
CA ASP A 134 -3.19 0.89 4.95
C ASP A 134 -2.85 0.05 6.19
N GLY A 135 -1.64 -0.48 6.24
CA GLY A 135 -1.12 -1.27 7.35
C GLY A 135 0.38 -1.41 7.28
N VAL A 136 0.98 -1.85 8.38
CA VAL A 136 2.43 -2.02 8.52
C VAL A 136 2.77 -3.42 9.02
N LEU A 137 3.71 -4.06 8.32
CA LEU A 137 4.37 -5.30 8.73
C LEU A 137 5.83 -4.98 9.12
N LEU A 138 6.17 -5.20 10.37
CA LEU A 138 7.54 -5.05 10.87
C LEU A 138 8.27 -6.39 10.73
N ILE A 139 9.43 -6.38 10.08
CA ILE A 139 10.30 -7.56 10.05
C ILE A 139 11.33 -7.44 11.16
N GLY A 140 11.04 -8.07 12.28
CA GLY A 140 11.79 -7.97 13.55
C GLY A 140 11.28 -6.83 14.44
N GLN A 141 11.63 -6.88 15.68
CA GLN A 141 11.27 -5.89 16.70
C GLN A 141 12.52 -5.15 17.19
N SER A 142 13.67 -5.81 17.17
CA SER A 142 14.96 -5.26 17.64
C SER A 142 14.86 -4.69 19.06
N ASP A 143 15.47 -3.53 19.29
CA ASP A 143 15.45 -2.73 20.51
C ASP A 143 14.41 -1.58 20.44
N GLN A 144 13.43 -1.69 19.55
CA GLN A 144 12.45 -0.63 19.24
C GLN A 144 11.08 -0.86 19.92
N ASP A 145 11.01 -1.71 20.92
CA ASP A 145 9.75 -2.10 21.58
C ASP A 145 8.96 -0.89 22.08
N ALA A 146 9.61 0.10 22.69
CA ALA A 146 8.93 1.28 23.22
C ALA A 146 8.20 2.08 22.12
N THR A 147 8.87 2.29 20.98
CA THR A 147 8.28 2.99 19.83
C THR A 147 7.13 2.18 19.21
N ILE A 148 7.32 0.86 19.07
CA ILE A 148 6.29 -0.02 18.50
C ILE A 148 5.05 -0.04 19.41
N GLU A 149 5.21 -0.20 20.71
CA GLU A 149 4.10 -0.21 21.68
C GLU A 149 3.36 1.13 21.73
N ARG A 150 4.09 2.24 21.71
CA ARG A 150 3.50 3.59 21.68
C ARG A 150 2.63 3.78 20.44
N VAL A 151 3.13 3.44 19.26
CA VAL A 151 2.37 3.58 18.02
C VAL A 151 1.18 2.61 17.98
N ALA A 152 1.34 1.39 18.52
CA ALA A 152 0.26 0.40 18.58
C ALA A 152 -0.93 0.84 19.46
N GLU A 153 -0.79 1.85 20.30
CA GLU A 153 -1.92 2.42 21.08
C GLU A 153 -2.98 3.02 20.16
N THR A 154 -2.56 3.68 19.10
CA THR A 154 -3.45 4.44 18.20
C THR A 154 -3.56 3.85 16.80
N TYR A 155 -2.54 3.14 16.32
CA TYR A 155 -2.49 2.55 14.99
C TYR A 155 -2.60 1.02 15.06
N ARG A 156 -3.80 0.49 14.78
CA ARG A 156 -4.13 -0.94 14.91
C ARG A 156 -3.64 -1.84 13.76
N PRO A 157 -3.58 -1.41 12.49
CA PRO A 157 -3.08 -2.24 11.39
C PRO A 157 -1.55 -2.42 11.43
N LEU A 158 -1.04 -2.90 12.57
CA LEU A 158 0.38 -3.10 12.86
C LEU A 158 0.64 -4.54 13.27
N VAL A 159 1.48 -5.24 12.52
CA VAL A 159 1.92 -6.60 12.82
C VAL A 159 3.43 -6.65 12.83
N ALA A 160 4.01 -7.31 13.83
CA ALA A 160 5.44 -7.55 13.88
C ALA A 160 5.75 -9.03 13.70
N TRP A 161 6.69 -9.35 12.79
CA TRP A 161 7.31 -10.66 12.79
C TRP A 161 8.42 -10.66 13.85
N GLY A 162 8.27 -11.54 14.84
CA GLY A 162 9.18 -11.62 15.96
C GLY A 162 8.63 -12.53 17.06
N PHE A 163 9.05 -12.29 18.28
CA PHE A 163 8.59 -13.05 19.45
C PHE A 163 7.45 -12.31 20.15
N HIS A 164 6.56 -13.10 20.75
CA HIS A 164 5.47 -12.57 21.57
C HIS A 164 5.96 -12.25 22.97
N ARG A 165 5.55 -11.10 23.50
CA ARG A 165 5.76 -10.69 24.90
C ARG A 165 4.43 -10.53 25.62
N THR A 166 4.38 -10.94 26.88
CA THR A 166 3.20 -10.71 27.71
C THR A 166 2.92 -9.22 27.85
N GLY A 167 1.68 -8.80 27.55
CA GLY A 167 1.26 -7.40 27.70
C GLY A 167 1.52 -6.52 26.47
N GLN A 168 2.10 -7.04 25.37
CA GLN A 168 2.24 -6.27 24.13
C GLN A 168 0.88 -5.94 23.51
N ARG A 169 0.79 -4.80 22.83
CA ARG A 169 -0.44 -4.27 22.22
C ARG A 169 -0.56 -4.56 20.73
N HIS A 170 0.56 -4.71 20.05
CA HIS A 170 0.59 -5.05 18.62
C HIS A 170 0.42 -6.56 18.41
N CYS A 171 -0.03 -6.96 17.22
CA CYS A 171 -0.04 -8.35 16.80
C CYS A 171 1.40 -8.80 16.52
N ALA A 172 1.82 -9.93 17.09
CA ALA A 172 3.09 -10.56 16.73
C ALA A 172 2.84 -11.92 16.09
N VAL A 173 3.64 -12.22 15.08
CA VAL A 173 3.69 -13.52 14.41
C VAL A 173 5.14 -14.00 14.42
N GLY A 174 5.38 -15.21 14.89
CA GLY A 174 6.73 -15.76 14.96
C GLY A 174 6.78 -17.09 15.69
N THR A 175 7.99 -17.56 15.94
CA THR A 175 8.25 -18.79 16.69
C THR A 175 8.24 -18.53 18.19
N ASP A 176 7.71 -19.48 18.96
CA ASP A 176 7.89 -19.49 20.40
C ASP A 176 9.30 -19.99 20.75
N SER A 177 10.22 -19.03 20.86
CA SER A 177 11.63 -19.34 21.16
C SER A 177 11.86 -19.84 22.60
N LEU A 178 10.86 -19.69 23.49
CA LEU A 178 10.94 -20.22 24.87
C LEU A 178 10.58 -21.71 24.94
N ALA A 179 9.72 -22.18 24.04
CA ALA A 179 9.33 -23.60 23.97
C ALA A 179 10.28 -24.45 23.11
N GLY A 180 11.18 -23.85 22.36
CA GLY A 180 12.11 -24.52 21.43
C GLY A 180 13.58 -24.52 21.86
N GLY A 181 13.90 -24.05 23.08
CA GLY A 181 15.25 -24.03 23.67
C GLY A 181 15.57 -25.24 24.49
#